data_1e69e8587612c65206193f8fe347899b
#
_entry.id   1e69e8587612c65206193f8fe347899b
#
_cell.length_a   1.000
_cell.length_b   1.000
_cell.length_c   1.000
_cell.angle_alpha   90.00
_cell.angle_beta   90.00
_cell.angle_gamma   90.00
#
_symmetry.space_group_name_H-M   'P 1'
#
loop_
_entity.id
_entity.type
_entity.pdbx_description
1 polymer ?
#
loop_
_entity_poly.entity_id
_entity_poly.type
_entity_poly.pdbx_seq_one_letter_code
_entity_poly.pdbx_strand_id
1 'polypeptide(L)'
;MGINKNCSLDYGTCNLLVGIVEIIVGLIFDRKNVTFATIFGLFCCSYFIDLADLIVVESSSLFIRIIYFVAGMILYCLGVAIQQYSKCGYANLDCFIFGLKRAFRVKDYHTIKWFVDIGFIVIGYLLGSVVGIGTIIMFMFTGLLIEWFLNMLNKSNILR
;
A
#
# COMPACT_ATOMS: atom_id res chain seq x y z
N MET A 1 -4.81 8.33 -8.50
CA MET A 1 -5.93 9.02 -9.16
C MET A 1 -5.70 10.52 -9.36
N GLY A 2 -5.36 11.34 -8.38
CA GLY A 2 -5.15 12.78 -8.59
C GLY A 2 -4.02 13.15 -9.56
N ILE A 3 -2.88 12.48 -9.46
CA ILE A 3 -1.73 12.69 -10.36
C ILE A 3 -2.06 12.23 -11.78
N ASN A 4 -2.67 11.06 -11.93
CA ASN A 4 -3.11 10.52 -13.23
C ASN A 4 -4.02 11.50 -13.97
N LYS A 5 -4.98 12.12 -13.27
CA LYS A 5 -5.92 13.07 -13.86
C LYS A 5 -5.26 14.36 -14.38
N ASN A 6 -4.17 14.78 -13.72
CA ASN A 6 -3.46 16.02 -14.08
C ASN A 6 -2.33 15.81 -15.10
N CYS A 7 -1.74 14.60 -15.18
CA CYS A 7 -0.55 14.34 -16.02
C CYS A 7 -0.79 13.33 -17.14
N SER A 8 -2.00 12.79 -17.34
CA SER A 8 -2.32 11.74 -18.33
C SER A 8 -1.39 10.52 -18.27
N LEU A 9 -0.92 10.18 -17.06
CA LEU A 9 -0.06 9.03 -16.80
C LEU A 9 -0.91 7.82 -16.38
N ASP A 10 -0.45 6.61 -16.69
CA ASP A 10 -1.09 5.37 -16.25
C ASP A 10 -1.05 5.22 -14.73
N TYR A 11 -1.99 4.47 -14.15
CA TYR A 11 -2.11 4.30 -12.69
C TYR A 11 -0.86 3.64 -12.09
N GLY A 12 -0.28 2.64 -12.76
CA GLY A 12 0.94 1.99 -12.31
C GLY A 12 2.15 2.92 -12.37
N THR A 13 2.26 3.76 -13.41
CA THR A 13 3.32 4.78 -13.49
C THR A 13 3.21 5.79 -12.34
N CYS A 14 2.00 6.23 -12.00
CA CYS A 14 1.77 7.11 -10.85
C CYS A 14 2.16 6.42 -9.54
N ASN A 15 1.80 5.13 -9.36
CA ASN A 15 2.18 4.34 -8.20
C ASN A 15 3.70 4.19 -8.08
N LEU A 16 4.38 3.97 -9.21
CA LEU A 16 5.83 3.85 -9.27
C LEU A 16 6.52 5.15 -8.83
N LEU A 17 6.06 6.31 -9.32
CA LEU A 17 6.62 7.61 -8.93
C LEU A 17 6.46 7.87 -7.42
N VAL A 18 5.26 7.65 -6.89
CA VAL A 18 5.01 7.80 -5.44
C VAL A 18 5.86 6.82 -4.64
N GLY A 19 5.91 5.56 -5.05
CA GLY A 19 6.69 4.53 -4.38
C GLY A 19 8.20 4.79 -4.39
N ILE A 20 8.75 5.41 -5.46
CA ILE A 20 10.14 5.85 -5.49
C ILE A 20 10.38 6.92 -4.41
N VAL A 21 9.49 7.89 -4.26
CA VAL A 21 9.60 8.92 -3.21
C VAL A 21 9.55 8.28 -1.82
N GLU A 22 8.65 7.33 -1.60
CA GLU A 22 8.53 6.57 -0.34
C GLU A 22 9.83 5.80 -0.02
N ILE A 23 10.41 5.12 -1.02
CA ILE A 23 11.68 4.40 -0.85
C ILE A 23 12.83 5.35 -0.56
N ILE A 24 12.91 6.51 -1.23
CA ILE A 24 13.96 7.50 -0.97
C ILE A 24 13.89 7.99 0.47
N VAL A 25 12.70 8.32 0.96
CA VAL A 25 12.50 8.73 2.36
C VAL A 25 12.87 7.59 3.31
N GLY A 26 12.44 6.35 3.01
CA GLY A 26 12.84 5.16 3.77
C GLY A 26 14.36 4.97 3.83
N LEU A 27 15.07 5.17 2.71
CA LEU A 27 16.53 5.08 2.63
C LEU A 27 17.24 6.15 3.46
N ILE A 28 16.70 7.36 3.52
CA ILE A 28 17.29 8.47 4.28
C ILE A 28 17.20 8.19 5.79
N PHE A 29 16.04 7.73 6.26
CA PHE A 29 15.77 7.60 7.69
C PHE A 29 16.01 6.19 8.24
N ASP A 30 15.79 5.13 7.44
CA ASP A 30 15.94 3.74 7.88
C ASP A 30 16.38 2.79 6.75
N ARG A 31 17.65 2.86 6.41
CA ARG A 31 18.28 2.04 5.35
C ARG A 31 18.11 0.52 5.54
N LYS A 32 17.95 0.06 6.78
CA LYS A 32 17.91 -1.38 7.09
C LYS A 32 16.65 -2.08 6.58
N ASN A 33 15.56 -1.33 6.46
CA ASN A 33 14.26 -1.87 6.09
C ASN A 33 14.00 -1.82 4.57
N VAL A 34 14.82 -1.06 3.83
CA VAL A 34 14.75 -1.01 2.36
C VAL A 34 15.64 -2.10 1.79
N THR A 35 15.03 -3.07 1.13
CA THR A 35 15.72 -4.24 0.58
C THR A 35 15.47 -4.32 -0.93
N PHE A 36 16.22 -5.16 -1.62
CA PHE A 36 15.99 -5.45 -3.04
C PHE A 36 14.55 -5.91 -3.31
N ALA A 37 13.98 -6.70 -2.38
CA ALA A 37 12.59 -7.14 -2.48
C ALA A 37 11.57 -5.97 -2.42
N THR A 38 11.87 -4.88 -1.71
CA THR A 38 11.04 -3.67 -1.69
C THR A 38 11.01 -3.01 -3.06
N ILE A 39 12.17 -2.86 -3.70
CA ILE A 39 12.30 -2.24 -5.04
C ILE A 39 11.61 -3.12 -6.08
N PHE A 40 11.91 -4.43 -6.08
CA PHE A 40 11.29 -5.39 -6.98
C PHE A 40 9.77 -5.44 -6.81
N GLY A 41 9.30 -5.44 -5.55
CA GLY A 41 7.88 -5.41 -5.22
C GLY A 41 7.16 -4.17 -5.76
N LEU A 42 7.80 -2.98 -5.70
CA LEU A 42 7.24 -1.75 -6.26
C LEU A 42 7.05 -1.87 -7.78
N PHE A 43 8.05 -2.37 -8.52
CA PHE A 43 7.95 -2.54 -9.97
C PHE A 43 6.87 -3.56 -10.33
N CYS A 44 6.87 -4.71 -9.68
CA CYS A 44 5.84 -5.73 -9.90
C CYS A 44 4.44 -5.17 -9.60
N CYS A 45 4.25 -4.51 -8.46
CA CYS A 45 2.97 -3.93 -8.08
C CYS A 45 2.47 -2.92 -9.11
N SER A 46 3.34 -2.01 -9.56
CA SER A 46 2.99 -1.00 -10.57
C SER A 46 2.59 -1.64 -11.91
N TYR A 47 3.32 -2.65 -12.35
CA TYR A 47 2.99 -3.41 -13.57
C TYR A 47 1.64 -4.14 -13.44
N PHE A 48 1.38 -4.78 -12.30
CA PHE A 48 0.11 -5.47 -12.06
C PHE A 48 -1.07 -4.50 -11.93
N ILE A 49 -0.87 -3.28 -11.46
CA ILE A 49 -1.91 -2.24 -11.44
C ILE A 49 -2.34 -1.90 -12.87
N ASP A 50 -1.39 -1.64 -13.77
CA ASP A 50 -1.70 -1.32 -15.16
C ASP A 50 -2.34 -2.52 -15.88
N LEU A 51 -1.86 -3.73 -15.60
CA LEU A 51 -2.46 -4.95 -16.15
C LEU A 51 -3.90 -5.16 -15.63
N ALA A 52 -4.15 -4.90 -14.36
CA ALA A 52 -5.48 -4.99 -13.78
C ALA A 52 -6.45 -3.95 -14.36
N ASP A 53 -5.97 -2.74 -14.63
CA ASP A 53 -6.75 -1.68 -15.27
C ASP A 53 -7.21 -2.09 -16.69
N LEU A 54 -6.39 -2.85 -17.40
CA LEU A 54 -6.74 -3.40 -18.71
C LEU A 54 -7.75 -4.57 -18.65
N ILE A 55 -7.68 -5.38 -17.59
CA ILE A 55 -8.49 -6.62 -17.47
C ILE A 55 -9.82 -6.35 -16.78
N VAL A 56 -9.84 -5.44 -15.79
CA VAL A 56 -11.04 -5.15 -15.02
C VAL A 56 -11.98 -4.28 -15.83
N VAL A 57 -12.95 -4.92 -16.47
CA VAL A 57 -14.01 -4.21 -17.19
C VAL A 57 -14.90 -3.50 -16.19
N GLU A 58 -15.17 -2.22 -16.42
CA GLU A 58 -16.13 -1.46 -15.63
C GLU A 58 -17.50 -2.14 -15.67
N SER A 59 -17.84 -2.82 -14.59
CA SER A 59 -19.17 -3.44 -14.45
C SER A 59 -20.18 -2.40 -13.97
N SER A 60 -21.34 -2.37 -14.64
CA SER A 60 -22.47 -1.53 -14.23
C SER A 60 -23.13 -2.04 -12.94
N SER A 61 -22.89 -3.28 -12.54
CA SER A 61 -23.46 -3.89 -11.34
C SER A 61 -22.65 -3.52 -10.10
N LEU A 62 -23.30 -2.85 -9.15
CA LEU A 62 -22.70 -2.46 -7.87
C LEU A 62 -22.24 -3.68 -7.05
N PHE A 63 -22.96 -4.79 -7.15
CA PHE A 63 -22.62 -6.03 -6.46
C PHE A 63 -21.30 -6.62 -6.92
N ILE A 64 -21.03 -6.65 -8.23
CA ILE A 64 -19.77 -7.12 -8.81
C ILE A 64 -18.62 -6.21 -8.39
N ARG A 65 -18.82 -4.90 -8.37
CA ARG A 65 -17.80 -3.93 -7.89
C ARG A 65 -17.42 -4.18 -6.44
N ILE A 66 -18.39 -4.47 -5.57
CA ILE A 66 -18.12 -4.78 -4.16
C ILE A 66 -17.32 -6.08 -4.04
N ILE A 67 -17.65 -7.12 -4.81
CA ILE A 67 -16.90 -8.39 -4.78
C ILE A 67 -15.44 -8.16 -5.21
N TYR A 68 -15.19 -7.45 -6.30
CA TYR A 68 -13.84 -7.14 -6.77
C TYR A 68 -13.07 -6.33 -5.73
N PHE A 69 -13.72 -5.36 -5.09
CA PHE A 69 -13.11 -4.54 -4.05
C PHE A 69 -12.70 -5.38 -2.83
N VAL A 70 -13.58 -6.22 -2.31
CA VAL A 70 -13.30 -7.08 -1.15
C VAL A 70 -12.23 -8.10 -1.48
N ALA A 71 -12.31 -8.77 -2.62
CA ALA A 71 -11.32 -9.73 -3.06
C ALA A 71 -9.94 -9.09 -3.22
N GLY A 72 -9.86 -7.93 -3.87
CA GLY A 72 -8.62 -7.17 -4.03
C GLY A 72 -8.03 -6.74 -2.69
N MET A 73 -8.85 -6.28 -1.75
CA MET A 73 -8.42 -5.89 -0.41
C MET A 73 -7.81 -7.07 0.36
N ILE A 74 -8.46 -8.25 0.32
CA ILE A 74 -7.97 -9.46 0.98
C ILE A 74 -6.64 -9.91 0.37
N LEU A 75 -6.54 -9.98 -0.96
CA LEU A 75 -5.31 -10.37 -1.66
C LEU A 75 -4.16 -9.40 -1.37
N TYR A 76 -4.43 -8.10 -1.35
CA TYR A 76 -3.45 -7.07 -1.01
C TYR A 76 -2.92 -7.25 0.41
N CYS A 77 -3.82 -7.36 1.41
CA CYS A 77 -3.44 -7.52 2.81
C CYS A 77 -2.65 -8.82 3.05
N LEU A 78 -3.04 -9.90 2.37
CA LEU A 78 -2.33 -11.19 2.44
C LEU A 78 -0.93 -11.08 1.83
N GLY A 79 -0.78 -10.44 0.69
CA GLY A 79 0.51 -10.19 0.04
C GLY A 79 1.46 -9.39 0.93
N VAL A 80 0.99 -8.30 1.52
CA VAL A 80 1.77 -7.47 2.46
C VAL A 80 2.14 -8.27 3.72
N ALA A 81 1.22 -9.06 4.27
CA ALA A 81 1.47 -9.90 5.44
C ALA A 81 2.55 -10.97 5.16
N ILE A 82 2.51 -11.63 4.00
CA ILE A 82 3.54 -12.60 3.59
C ILE A 82 4.90 -11.89 3.43
N GLN A 83 4.93 -10.73 2.82
CA GLN A 83 6.16 -9.96 2.63
C GLN A 83 6.77 -9.56 3.98
N GLN A 84 5.98 -9.08 4.93
CA GLN A 84 6.44 -8.75 6.28
C GLN A 84 6.89 -10.00 7.05
N TYR A 85 6.15 -11.11 6.93
CA TYR A 85 6.48 -12.37 7.60
C TYR A 85 7.81 -12.97 7.12
N SER A 86 8.08 -12.91 5.81
CA SER A 86 9.30 -13.45 5.21
C SER A 86 10.58 -12.69 5.58
N LYS A 87 10.45 -11.50 6.20
CA LYS A 87 11.56 -10.59 6.55
C LYS A 87 12.49 -10.26 5.37
N CYS A 88 12.05 -10.53 4.15
CA CYS A 88 12.82 -10.21 2.94
C CYS A 88 12.83 -8.71 2.61
N GLY A 89 12.03 -7.90 3.30
CA GLY A 89 11.86 -6.48 3.13
C GLY A 89 10.42 -6.07 3.41
N TYR A 90 10.20 -4.79 3.55
CA TYR A 90 8.87 -4.24 3.76
C TYR A 90 8.32 -3.66 2.46
N ALA A 91 6.99 -3.50 2.36
CA ALA A 91 6.39 -2.75 1.27
C ALA A 91 6.91 -1.30 1.29
N ASN A 92 6.94 -0.64 0.13
CA ASN A 92 7.44 0.73 -0.01
C ASN A 92 6.79 1.71 0.98
N LEU A 93 5.46 1.66 1.15
CA LEU A 93 4.73 2.46 2.13
C LEU A 93 5.15 2.14 3.57
N ASP A 94 5.35 0.86 3.91
CA ASP A 94 5.80 0.47 5.25
C ASP A 94 7.23 0.96 5.52
N CYS A 95 8.13 0.91 4.53
CA CYS A 95 9.46 1.50 4.63
C CYS A 95 9.40 3.00 4.93
N PHE A 96 8.50 3.72 4.28
CA PHE A 96 8.25 5.14 4.53
C PHE A 96 7.75 5.37 5.96
N ILE A 97 6.78 4.57 6.43
CA ILE A 97 6.23 4.66 7.78
C ILE A 97 7.30 4.37 8.84
N PHE A 98 8.12 3.32 8.65
CA PHE A 98 9.22 3.00 9.57
C PHE A 98 10.29 4.10 9.58
N GLY A 99 10.59 4.70 8.41
CA GLY A 99 11.47 5.85 8.31
C GLY A 99 10.97 7.03 9.14
N LEU A 100 9.70 7.41 8.98
CA LEU A 100 9.05 8.47 9.76
C LEU A 100 8.98 8.13 11.25
N LYS A 101 8.64 6.90 11.61
CA LYS A 101 8.65 6.41 12.99
C LYS A 101 9.98 6.67 13.67
N ARG A 102 11.07 6.41 12.97
CA ARG A 102 12.43 6.63 13.48
C ARG A 102 12.76 8.12 13.57
N ALA A 103 12.38 8.91 12.56
CA ALA A 103 12.62 10.35 12.52
C ALA A 103 11.91 11.08 13.65
N PHE A 104 10.64 10.77 13.88
CA PHE A 104 9.81 11.42 14.91
C PHE A 104 9.88 10.73 16.28
N ARG A 105 10.65 9.66 16.44
CA ARG A 105 10.80 8.88 17.69
C ARG A 105 9.47 8.40 18.29
N VAL A 106 8.47 8.18 17.46
CA VAL A 106 7.17 7.66 17.91
C VAL A 106 7.26 6.16 18.09
N LYS A 107 6.73 5.63 19.20
CA LYS A 107 6.81 4.19 19.50
C LYS A 107 5.79 3.36 18.71
N ASP A 108 4.62 3.92 18.44
CA ASP A 108 3.50 3.18 17.87
C ASP A 108 3.46 3.30 16.35
N TYR A 109 3.50 2.14 15.67
CA TYR A 109 3.39 2.03 14.21
C TYR A 109 2.04 2.55 13.71
N HIS A 110 0.95 2.18 14.38
CA HIS A 110 -0.40 2.56 13.98
C HIS A 110 -0.61 4.07 13.96
N THR A 111 -0.08 4.78 14.96
CA THR A 111 -0.21 6.24 15.05
C THR A 111 0.39 6.92 13.82
N ILE A 112 1.61 6.53 13.43
CA ILE A 112 2.26 7.13 12.25
C ILE A 112 1.56 6.72 10.97
N LYS A 113 1.15 5.45 10.87
CA LYS A 113 0.39 4.98 9.72
C LYS A 113 -0.86 5.84 9.51
N TRP A 114 -1.63 6.11 10.56
CA TRP A 114 -2.81 6.97 10.48
C TRP A 114 -2.50 8.38 9.99
N PHE A 115 -1.42 9.00 10.50
CA PHE A 115 -1.00 10.33 10.06
C PHE A 115 -0.59 10.35 8.58
N VAL A 116 0.15 9.36 8.15
CA VAL A 116 0.60 9.20 6.76
C VAL A 116 -0.60 9.00 5.83
N ASP A 117 -1.49 8.11 6.18
CA ASP A 117 -2.67 7.78 5.39
C ASP A 117 -3.60 9.00 5.28
N ILE A 118 -3.83 9.74 6.37
CA ILE A 118 -4.58 11.01 6.35
C ILE A 118 -3.86 12.03 5.45
N GLY A 119 -2.55 12.14 5.57
CA GLY A 119 -1.74 13.01 4.70
C GLY A 119 -1.92 12.70 3.22
N PHE A 120 -1.87 11.42 2.84
CA PHE A 120 -2.09 10.99 1.46
C PHE A 120 -3.52 11.25 0.97
N ILE A 121 -4.53 11.09 1.84
CA ILE A 121 -5.93 11.41 1.52
C ILE A 121 -6.08 12.91 1.26
N VAL A 122 -5.51 13.76 2.13
CA VAL A 122 -5.59 15.22 1.98
C VAL A 122 -4.86 15.69 0.71
N ILE A 123 -3.64 15.20 0.48
CA ILE A 123 -2.89 15.51 -0.74
C ILE A 123 -3.63 15.02 -1.98
N GLY A 124 -4.16 13.80 -1.95
CA GLY A 124 -4.96 13.25 -3.05
C GLY A 124 -6.20 14.09 -3.35
N TYR A 125 -6.89 14.55 -2.32
CA TYR A 125 -8.06 15.42 -2.46
C TYR A 125 -7.69 16.77 -3.07
N LEU A 126 -6.61 17.39 -2.62
CA LEU A 126 -6.10 18.67 -3.18
C LEU A 126 -5.68 18.53 -4.64
N LEU A 127 -5.20 17.35 -5.05
CA LEU A 127 -4.86 17.03 -6.44
C LEU A 127 -6.09 16.63 -7.29
N GLY A 128 -7.32 16.81 -6.76
CA GLY A 128 -8.55 16.52 -7.49
C GLY A 128 -8.93 15.04 -7.55
N SER A 129 -8.38 14.20 -6.69
CA SER A 129 -8.80 12.82 -6.55
C SER A 129 -10.16 12.74 -5.86
N VAL A 130 -11.01 11.82 -6.34
CA VAL A 130 -12.30 11.53 -5.68
C VAL A 130 -12.03 10.59 -4.50
N VAL A 131 -12.20 11.11 -3.29
CA VAL A 131 -12.15 10.27 -2.08
C VAL A 131 -13.49 9.56 -1.94
N GLY A 132 -13.52 8.29 -2.31
CA GLY A 132 -14.71 7.44 -2.22
C GLY A 132 -14.82 6.72 -0.86
N ILE A 133 -16.01 6.19 -0.59
CA ILE A 133 -16.28 5.36 0.60
C ILE A 133 -15.31 4.17 0.67
N GLY A 134 -14.93 3.59 -0.49
CA GLY A 134 -13.96 2.51 -0.58
C GLY A 134 -12.58 2.89 -0.03
N THR A 135 -12.12 4.12 -0.23
CA THR A 135 -10.85 4.61 0.31
C THR A 135 -10.88 4.62 1.85
N ILE A 136 -11.99 5.06 2.44
CA ILE A 136 -12.16 5.09 3.90
C ILE A 136 -12.18 3.67 4.48
N ILE A 137 -12.90 2.76 3.82
CA ILE A 137 -12.97 1.34 4.22
C ILE A 137 -11.57 0.70 4.16
N MET A 138 -10.84 0.88 3.04
CA MET A 138 -9.47 0.39 2.89
C MET A 138 -8.59 0.89 4.02
N PHE A 139 -8.63 2.17 4.30
CA PHE A 139 -7.86 2.82 5.35
C PHE A 139 -8.10 2.20 6.73
N MET A 140 -9.36 2.01 7.10
CA MET A 140 -9.71 1.46 8.42
C MET A 140 -9.35 -0.02 8.57
N PHE A 141 -9.59 -0.82 7.54
CA PHE A 141 -9.50 -2.28 7.64
C PHE A 141 -8.15 -2.86 7.25
N THR A 142 -7.37 -2.18 6.40
CA THR A 142 -6.08 -2.73 5.91
C THR A 142 -5.13 -3.05 7.06
N GLY A 143 -4.98 -2.15 8.03
CA GLY A 143 -4.08 -2.38 9.17
C GLY A 143 -4.49 -3.59 10.02
N LEU A 144 -5.78 -3.71 10.32
CA LEU A 144 -6.34 -4.82 11.10
C LEU A 144 -6.21 -6.16 10.37
N LEU A 145 -6.48 -6.18 9.06
CA LEU A 145 -6.37 -7.39 8.24
C LEU A 145 -4.93 -7.86 8.12
N ILE A 146 -3.98 -6.96 7.90
CA ILE A 146 -2.55 -7.31 7.83
C ILE A 146 -2.10 -7.92 9.15
N GLU A 147 -2.45 -7.31 10.28
CA GLU A 147 -2.11 -7.84 11.61
C GLU A 147 -2.74 -9.21 11.86
N TRP A 148 -3.99 -9.39 11.47
CA TRP A 148 -4.67 -10.67 11.57
C TRP A 148 -3.99 -11.76 10.74
N PHE A 149 -3.64 -11.48 9.48
CA PHE A 149 -2.89 -12.40 8.62
C PHE A 149 -1.50 -12.71 9.17
N LEU A 150 -0.78 -11.71 9.69
CA LEU A 150 0.52 -11.91 10.32
C LEU A 150 0.42 -12.85 11.54
N ASN A 151 -0.58 -12.67 12.37
CA ASN A 151 -0.81 -13.54 13.53
C ASN A 151 -1.14 -14.97 13.09
N MET A 152 -1.93 -15.14 12.03
CA MET A 152 -2.20 -16.45 11.43
C MET A 152 -0.92 -17.12 10.91
N LEU A 153 -0.10 -16.41 10.16
CA LEU A 153 1.16 -16.92 9.60
C LEU A 153 2.15 -17.27 10.70
N ASN A 154 2.27 -16.45 11.74
CA ASN A 154 3.13 -16.72 12.89
C ASN A 154 2.70 -17.97 13.66
N LYS A 155 1.38 -18.19 13.82
CA LYS A 155 0.82 -19.36 14.50
C LYS A 155 0.99 -20.65 13.69
N SER A 156 1.00 -20.54 12.37
CA SER A 156 1.06 -21.70 11.45
C SER A 156 2.48 -22.20 11.19
N ASN A 157 3.54 -21.49 11.61
CA ASN A 157 4.97 -21.86 11.43
C ASN A 157 5.34 -22.32 9.99
N ILE A 158 4.66 -21.81 8.96
CA ILE A 158 4.72 -22.32 7.57
C ILE A 158 6.08 -22.11 6.90
N LEU A 159 6.91 -21.19 7.38
CA LEU A 159 8.20 -20.83 6.76
C LEU A 159 9.40 -20.93 7.75
N ARG A 160 9.36 -21.85 8.68
CA ARG A 160 10.48 -22.13 9.59
C ARG A 160 11.31 -23.28 9.11
#